data_dad0a350437a46a80be503a30dfef613
#
_entry.id   dad0a350437a46a80be503a30dfef613
#
_cell.length_a   1.000
_cell.length_b   1.000
_cell.length_c   1.000
_cell.angle_alpha   90.00
_cell.angle_beta   90.00
_cell.angle_gamma   90.00
#
_symmetry.space_group_name_H-M   'P 1'
#
loop_
_entity.id
_entity.type
_entity.pdbx_description
1 polymer ?
#
loop_
_entity_poly.entity_id
_entity_poly.type
_entity_poly.pdbx_seq_one_letter_code
_entity_poly.pdbx_strand_id
1 'polypeptide(L)'
;MKHINILAAIMLLLISGQRVCAQTENGFKEIDVANNFGNNPFTFFTRPLLLMAGDSLQNNAMTIGWGAVGTLWGRDRNTMTVYVAEKRYTHSLMEKTKYFTVMMLDSHPEVLEYMGTHSGRGGDKTKALGLHVAYTKNGAPYYEEADAVYECELMYGAPFDPKGFRNSVPKDFYAHFGAGFHSMYIGEATGAWSK
;
A
#
# COMPACT_ATOMS: atom_id res chain seq x y z
N MET A 1 -8.88 -21.02 -71.65
CA MET A 1 -7.89 -20.73 -70.57
C MET A 1 -8.53 -19.75 -69.65
N LYS A 2 -8.87 -20.20 -68.43
CA LYS A 2 -9.62 -19.45 -67.40
C LYS A 2 -8.61 -18.86 -66.36
N HIS A 3 -8.57 -17.54 -66.26
CA HIS A 3 -7.81 -16.83 -65.24
C HIS A 3 -8.59 -16.84 -63.95
N ILE A 4 -8.03 -17.47 -62.93
CA ILE A 4 -8.56 -17.45 -61.56
C ILE A 4 -7.89 -16.28 -60.84
N ASN A 5 -8.68 -15.24 -60.53
CA ASN A 5 -8.25 -14.16 -59.64
C ASN A 5 -8.45 -14.60 -58.20
N ILE A 6 -7.35 -14.75 -57.46
CA ILE A 6 -7.37 -14.98 -56.03
C ILE A 6 -7.32 -13.61 -55.36
N LEU A 7 -8.48 -13.10 -54.86
CA LEU A 7 -8.53 -11.99 -53.93
C LEU A 7 -8.14 -12.52 -52.53
N ALA A 8 -6.95 -12.16 -52.09
CA ALA A 8 -6.53 -12.37 -50.72
C ALA A 8 -7.21 -11.31 -49.83
N ALA A 9 -8.25 -11.71 -49.11
CA ALA A 9 -8.83 -10.88 -48.05
C ALA A 9 -7.91 -10.88 -46.83
N ILE A 10 -7.18 -9.79 -46.64
CA ILE A 10 -6.44 -9.54 -45.39
C ILE A 10 -7.46 -9.10 -44.32
N MET A 11 -7.84 -10.03 -43.51
CA MET A 11 -8.67 -9.77 -42.31
C MET A 11 -7.78 -9.14 -41.25
N LEU A 12 -7.81 -7.81 -41.11
CA LEU A 12 -7.19 -7.08 -40.01
C LEU A 12 -7.95 -7.43 -38.73
N LEU A 13 -7.43 -8.36 -37.94
CA LEU A 13 -7.87 -8.56 -36.56
C LEU A 13 -7.43 -7.34 -35.74
N LEU A 14 -8.33 -6.39 -35.56
CA LEU A 14 -8.26 -5.41 -34.49
C LEU A 14 -8.39 -6.15 -33.16
N ILE A 15 -7.26 -6.54 -32.58
CA ILE A 15 -7.20 -6.97 -31.20
C ILE A 15 -7.40 -5.70 -30.37
N SER A 16 -8.66 -5.38 -30.09
CA SER A 16 -8.99 -4.47 -29.02
C SER A 16 -8.45 -5.12 -27.74
N GLY A 17 -7.35 -4.57 -27.25
CA GLY A 17 -6.79 -4.98 -25.97
C GLY A 17 -7.76 -4.64 -24.84
N GLN A 18 -8.76 -5.49 -24.64
CA GLN A 18 -9.48 -5.53 -23.39
C GLN A 18 -8.48 -6.00 -22.34
N ARG A 19 -8.03 -5.07 -21.50
CA ARG A 19 -7.37 -5.45 -20.26
C ARG A 19 -8.36 -6.33 -19.50
N VAL A 20 -8.10 -7.63 -19.49
CA VAL A 20 -8.82 -8.57 -18.63
C VAL A 20 -8.46 -8.14 -17.22
N CYS A 21 -9.41 -7.53 -16.53
CA CYS A 21 -9.30 -7.25 -15.12
C CYS A 21 -9.14 -8.60 -14.41
N ALA A 22 -7.94 -8.91 -13.97
CA ALA A 22 -7.67 -10.14 -13.23
C ALA A 22 -8.46 -10.05 -11.93
N GLN A 23 -9.52 -10.86 -11.80
CA GLN A 23 -10.16 -11.08 -10.51
C GLN A 23 -9.15 -11.81 -9.62
N THR A 24 -8.77 -11.19 -8.51
CA THR A 24 -8.06 -11.91 -7.47
C THR A 24 -9.03 -12.89 -6.80
N GLU A 25 -8.51 -13.99 -6.27
CA GLU A 25 -9.32 -15.11 -5.74
C GLU A 25 -10.25 -14.71 -4.57
N ASN A 26 -10.04 -13.56 -3.94
CA ASN A 26 -10.72 -13.12 -2.70
C ASN A 26 -11.77 -12.01 -2.91
N GLY A 27 -12.35 -11.89 -4.09
CA GLY A 27 -13.39 -10.89 -4.38
C GLY A 27 -12.88 -9.47 -4.63
N PHE A 28 -11.56 -9.25 -4.64
CA PHE A 28 -10.94 -7.99 -5.04
C PHE A 28 -10.98 -7.82 -6.57
N LYS A 29 -11.14 -6.56 -7.00
CA LYS A 29 -11.00 -6.14 -8.40
C LYS A 29 -9.85 -5.16 -8.50
N GLU A 30 -9.07 -5.27 -9.57
CA GLU A 30 -8.04 -4.28 -9.87
C GLU A 30 -8.70 -2.91 -10.12
N ILE A 31 -8.15 -1.86 -9.50
CA ILE A 31 -8.58 -0.48 -9.66
C ILE A 31 -7.45 0.39 -10.20
N ASP A 32 -7.80 1.45 -10.91
CA ASP A 32 -6.83 2.40 -11.42
C ASP A 32 -6.24 3.24 -10.28
N VAL A 33 -4.94 3.06 -10.03
CA VAL A 33 -4.21 3.78 -8.97
C VAL A 33 -4.26 5.29 -9.17
N ALA A 34 -4.21 5.78 -10.40
CA ALA A 34 -4.17 7.22 -10.70
C ALA A 34 -5.50 7.93 -10.44
N ASN A 35 -6.63 7.22 -10.57
CA ASN A 35 -7.97 7.81 -10.52
C ASN A 35 -8.76 7.52 -9.24
N ASN A 36 -8.19 6.77 -8.30
CA ASN A 36 -8.96 6.21 -7.19
C ASN A 36 -8.81 6.96 -5.84
N PHE A 37 -8.13 8.09 -5.82
CA PHE A 37 -7.96 8.88 -4.59
C PHE A 37 -9.05 9.91 -4.33
N GLY A 38 -10.09 9.96 -5.16
CA GLY A 38 -11.18 10.94 -5.03
C GLY A 38 -10.75 12.38 -5.35
N ASN A 39 -11.66 13.33 -5.11
CA ASN A 39 -11.46 14.73 -5.44
C ASN A 39 -10.57 15.50 -4.44
N ASN A 40 -10.28 14.91 -3.27
CA ASN A 40 -9.44 15.53 -2.25
C ASN A 40 -8.39 14.52 -1.74
N PRO A 41 -7.14 14.60 -2.24
CA PRO A 41 -6.08 13.68 -1.85
C PRO A 41 -5.71 13.77 -0.36
N PHE A 42 -5.99 14.88 0.31
CA PHE A 42 -5.73 15.01 1.75
C PHE A 42 -6.63 14.11 2.58
N THR A 43 -7.83 13.76 2.11
CA THR A 43 -8.75 12.90 2.87
C THR A 43 -8.29 11.45 2.95
N PHE A 44 -7.38 11.01 2.07
CA PHE A 44 -6.89 9.64 2.08
C PHE A 44 -6.21 9.27 3.41
N PHE A 45 -5.35 10.16 3.94
CA PHE A 45 -4.63 9.94 5.20
C PHE A 45 -5.25 10.68 6.41
N THR A 46 -6.44 11.29 6.29
CA THR A 46 -7.15 11.87 7.44
C THR A 46 -7.93 10.82 8.26
N ARG A 47 -8.05 9.62 7.74
CA ARG A 47 -8.62 8.46 8.41
C ARG A 47 -7.53 7.44 8.75
N PRO A 48 -7.75 6.58 9.75
CA PRO A 48 -6.81 5.51 10.04
C PRO A 48 -6.78 4.51 8.87
N LEU A 49 -5.57 4.12 8.47
CA LEU A 49 -5.29 3.09 7.49
C LEU A 49 -4.43 2.00 8.11
N LEU A 50 -4.34 0.85 7.49
CA LEU A 50 -3.48 -0.23 7.95
C LEU A 50 -2.27 -0.37 7.02
N LEU A 51 -1.08 -0.24 7.57
CA LEU A 51 0.19 -0.54 6.90
C LEU A 51 0.60 -1.97 7.24
N MET A 52 0.93 -2.77 6.25
CA MET A 52 1.48 -4.11 6.44
C MET A 52 2.78 -4.29 5.67
N ALA A 53 3.78 -4.88 6.34
CA ALA A 53 5.10 -5.14 5.79
C ALA A 53 5.61 -6.51 6.21
N GLY A 54 6.61 -7.02 5.47
CA GLY A 54 7.20 -8.33 5.66
C GLY A 54 6.95 -9.25 4.47
N ASP A 55 6.98 -10.55 4.73
CA ASP A 55 6.83 -11.62 3.75
C ASP A 55 5.99 -12.79 4.31
N SER A 56 6.01 -13.92 3.62
CA SER A 56 5.29 -15.12 4.05
C SER A 56 5.86 -15.79 5.31
N LEU A 57 7.09 -15.48 5.69
CA LEU A 57 7.73 -16.03 6.89
C LEU A 57 7.48 -15.13 8.10
N GLN A 58 7.48 -13.82 7.88
CA GLN A 58 7.31 -12.84 8.95
C GLN A 58 6.67 -11.56 8.41
N ASN A 59 5.49 -11.23 8.88
CA ASN A 59 4.80 -10.01 8.56
C ASN A 59 4.15 -9.38 9.79
N ASN A 60 3.80 -8.12 9.69
CA ASN A 60 3.05 -7.41 10.73
C ASN A 60 2.32 -6.22 10.13
N ALA A 61 1.12 -5.98 10.65
CA ALA A 61 0.35 -4.80 10.35
C ALA A 61 0.32 -3.82 11.53
N MET A 62 0.16 -2.53 11.22
CA MET A 62 -0.06 -1.47 12.19
C MET A 62 -0.94 -0.37 11.61
N THR A 63 -1.72 0.26 12.45
CA THR A 63 -2.51 1.43 12.07
C THR A 63 -1.60 2.65 11.89
N ILE A 64 -1.82 3.36 10.80
CA ILE A 64 -1.18 4.63 10.48
C ILE A 64 -2.25 5.68 10.23
N GLY A 65 -1.92 6.95 10.51
CA GLY A 65 -2.80 8.11 10.22
C GLY A 65 -2.07 9.23 9.49
N TRP A 66 -0.80 9.01 9.13
CA TRP A 66 0.03 9.98 8.43
C TRP A 66 0.60 9.40 7.15
N GLY A 67 0.57 10.21 6.11
CA GLY A 67 1.12 9.83 4.83
C GLY A 67 0.85 10.90 3.77
N ALA A 68 1.27 10.62 2.56
CA ALA A 68 1.00 11.42 1.39
C ALA A 68 0.85 10.54 0.16
N VAL A 69 0.11 11.01 -0.80
CA VAL A 69 0.02 10.44 -2.15
C VAL A 69 0.43 11.52 -3.15
N GLY A 70 1.11 11.11 -4.21
CA GLY A 70 1.57 12.05 -5.22
C GLY A 70 2.36 11.37 -6.31
N THR A 71 3.23 12.14 -6.98
CA THR A 71 4.16 11.61 -7.98
C THR A 71 5.58 12.01 -7.61
N LEU A 72 6.54 11.10 -7.78
CA LEU A 72 7.95 11.36 -7.51
C LEU A 72 8.82 10.57 -8.48
N TRP A 73 9.96 11.17 -8.91
CA TRP A 73 10.90 10.60 -9.89
C TRP A 73 10.29 10.27 -11.27
N GLY A 74 9.15 10.88 -11.60
CA GLY A 74 8.44 10.74 -12.88
C GLY A 74 7.01 11.27 -12.76
N ARG A 75 6.43 11.79 -13.86
CA ARG A 75 5.06 12.34 -13.86
C ARG A 75 3.98 11.26 -13.79
N ASP A 76 4.31 10.08 -14.25
CA ASP A 76 3.47 8.88 -14.33
C ASP A 76 3.75 7.88 -13.19
N ARG A 77 4.67 8.22 -12.28
CA ARG A 77 5.06 7.39 -11.16
C ARG A 77 4.28 7.78 -9.90
N ASN A 78 3.18 7.08 -9.67
CA ASN A 78 2.34 7.29 -8.49
C ASN A 78 3.03 6.74 -7.24
N THR A 79 3.12 7.55 -6.20
CA THR A 79 3.80 7.18 -4.96
C THR A 79 2.91 7.35 -3.74
N MET A 80 3.13 6.48 -2.76
CA MET A 80 2.65 6.62 -1.40
C MET A 80 3.82 6.82 -0.45
N THR A 81 3.71 7.80 0.42
CA THR A 81 4.64 8.02 1.52
C THR A 81 3.96 7.65 2.83
N VAL A 82 4.62 6.83 3.64
CA VAL A 82 4.16 6.45 4.98
C VAL A 82 5.24 6.75 6.01
N TYR A 83 4.82 6.96 7.27
CA TYR A 83 5.74 7.30 8.37
C TYR A 83 5.61 6.25 9.47
N VAL A 84 6.72 5.63 9.85
CA VAL A 84 6.77 4.58 10.86
C VAL A 84 7.81 4.92 11.93
N ALA A 85 7.38 5.03 13.17
CA ALA A 85 8.30 5.36 14.27
C ALA A 85 9.26 4.19 14.56
N GLU A 86 10.50 4.51 14.88
CA GLU A 86 11.62 3.57 15.07
C GLU A 86 11.31 2.41 16.03
N LYS A 87 10.61 2.69 17.11
CA LYS A 87 10.28 1.67 18.11
C LYS A 87 9.08 0.78 17.74
N ARG A 88 8.39 1.04 16.62
CA ARG A 88 7.31 0.17 16.14
C ARG A 88 7.87 -1.11 15.58
N TYR A 89 7.18 -2.24 15.81
CA TYR A 89 7.64 -3.54 15.28
C TYR A 89 7.67 -3.55 13.74
N THR A 90 6.66 -2.96 13.11
CA THR A 90 6.60 -2.84 11.64
C THR A 90 7.79 -2.09 11.06
N HIS A 91 8.43 -1.15 11.81
CA HIS A 91 9.64 -0.46 11.35
C HIS A 91 10.74 -1.44 10.96
N SER A 92 11.02 -2.44 11.82
CA SER A 92 12.06 -3.43 11.55
C SER A 92 11.77 -4.33 10.34
N LEU A 93 10.52 -4.42 9.92
CA LEU A 93 10.10 -5.12 8.70
C LEU A 93 10.22 -4.21 7.49
N MET A 94 9.83 -2.94 7.61
CA MET A 94 10.01 -1.94 6.54
C MET A 94 11.46 -1.79 6.09
N GLU A 95 12.43 -1.93 7.01
CA GLU A 95 13.86 -1.89 6.69
C GLU A 95 14.34 -3.07 5.83
N LYS A 96 13.54 -4.11 5.68
CA LYS A 96 13.92 -5.36 5.01
C LYS A 96 13.02 -5.72 3.84
N THR A 97 11.81 -5.19 3.82
CA THR A 97 10.82 -5.54 2.80
C THR A 97 11.12 -4.84 1.48
N LYS A 98 10.81 -5.51 0.37
CA LYS A 98 10.80 -4.89 -0.96
C LYS A 98 9.45 -4.27 -1.27
N TYR A 99 8.37 -4.86 -0.79
CA TYR A 99 7.01 -4.41 -1.00
C TYR A 99 6.28 -4.27 0.33
N PHE A 100 5.40 -3.29 0.42
CA PHE A 100 4.48 -3.12 1.54
C PHE A 100 3.07 -2.84 1.01
N THR A 101 2.07 -3.01 1.85
CA THR A 101 0.70 -2.66 1.51
C THR A 101 0.14 -1.60 2.45
N VAL A 102 -0.71 -0.74 1.89
CA VAL A 102 -1.58 0.16 2.65
C VAL A 102 -3.02 -0.29 2.37
N MET A 103 -3.80 -0.49 3.42
CA MET A 103 -5.14 -1.04 3.33
C MET A 103 -6.17 -0.11 3.97
N MET A 104 -7.34 -0.06 3.37
CA MET A 104 -8.57 0.49 3.96
C MET A 104 -9.35 -0.64 4.62
N LEU A 105 -9.83 -0.41 5.83
CA LEU A 105 -10.68 -1.32 6.59
C LEU A 105 -11.83 -0.53 7.24
N ASP A 106 -12.53 0.26 6.44
CA ASP A 106 -13.65 1.08 6.93
C ASP A 106 -14.79 0.21 7.46
N SER A 107 -14.94 -1.00 6.89
CA SER A 107 -15.90 -2.03 7.34
C SER A 107 -15.49 -2.71 8.66
N HIS A 108 -14.26 -2.50 9.12
CA HIS A 108 -13.68 -3.18 10.29
C HIS A 108 -12.92 -2.19 11.21
N PRO A 109 -13.60 -1.17 11.78
CA PRO A 109 -12.95 -0.17 12.62
C PRO A 109 -12.28 -0.76 13.87
N GLU A 110 -12.80 -1.87 14.40
CA GLU A 110 -12.21 -2.59 15.55
C GLU A 110 -10.81 -3.14 15.24
N VAL A 111 -10.57 -3.56 13.99
CA VAL A 111 -9.25 -4.01 13.54
C VAL A 111 -8.26 -2.86 13.59
N LEU A 112 -8.64 -1.69 13.06
CA LEU A 112 -7.80 -0.50 13.05
C LEU A 112 -7.43 -0.05 14.47
N GLU A 113 -8.40 -0.07 15.40
CA GLU A 113 -8.15 0.26 16.81
C GLU A 113 -7.17 -0.73 17.45
N TYR A 114 -7.42 -2.04 17.32
CA TYR A 114 -6.57 -3.07 17.89
C TYR A 114 -5.14 -3.01 17.33
N MET A 115 -5.00 -2.90 16.00
CA MET A 115 -3.69 -2.84 15.33
C MET A 115 -2.88 -1.59 15.70
N GLY A 116 -3.54 -0.49 16.07
CA GLY A 116 -2.92 0.75 16.53
C GLY A 116 -2.41 0.70 17.97
N THR A 117 -3.08 -0.09 18.83
CA THR A 117 -2.82 -0.12 20.26
C THR A 117 -1.98 -1.32 20.71
N HIS A 118 -1.94 -2.41 19.96
CA HIS A 118 -1.20 -3.62 20.30
C HIS A 118 0.07 -3.78 19.48
N SER A 119 1.15 -4.24 20.14
CA SER A 119 2.42 -4.50 19.45
C SER A 119 2.48 -5.94 18.94
N GLY A 120 2.96 -6.14 17.71
CA GLY A 120 3.25 -7.47 17.17
C GLY A 120 4.39 -8.22 17.91
N ARG A 121 5.15 -7.53 18.77
CA ARG A 121 6.12 -8.19 19.68
C ARG A 121 5.43 -8.91 20.84
N GLY A 122 4.22 -8.51 21.18
CA GLY A 122 3.45 -9.08 22.29
C GLY A 122 2.60 -10.30 21.89
N GLY A 123 2.53 -10.63 20.61
CA GLY A 123 1.73 -11.74 20.11
C GLY A 123 1.27 -11.58 18.67
N ASP A 124 0.67 -12.62 18.16
CA ASP A 124 0.11 -12.66 16.81
C ASP A 124 -1.25 -11.94 16.77
N LYS A 125 -1.23 -10.70 16.28
CA LYS A 125 -2.43 -9.86 16.16
C LYS A 125 -3.40 -10.38 15.10
N THR A 126 -2.88 -10.98 14.04
CA THR A 126 -3.68 -11.58 12.97
C THR A 126 -4.57 -12.68 13.54
N LYS A 127 -3.95 -13.59 14.27
CA LYS A 127 -4.67 -14.68 14.94
C LYS A 127 -5.65 -14.17 16.01
N ALA A 128 -5.25 -13.15 16.79
CA ALA A 128 -6.08 -12.59 17.84
C ALA A 128 -7.39 -11.98 17.31
N LEU A 129 -7.37 -11.48 16.05
CA LEU A 129 -8.53 -10.89 15.38
C LEU A 129 -9.21 -11.84 14.39
N GLY A 130 -8.70 -13.06 14.21
CA GLY A 130 -9.26 -14.02 13.24
C GLY A 130 -9.12 -13.57 11.78
N LEU A 131 -8.09 -12.74 11.46
CA LEU A 131 -7.87 -12.25 10.11
C LEU A 131 -7.13 -13.26 9.24
N HIS A 132 -7.29 -13.13 7.92
CA HIS A 132 -6.66 -13.99 6.92
C HIS A 132 -5.63 -13.20 6.11
N VAL A 133 -4.37 -13.66 6.16
CA VAL A 133 -3.28 -13.07 5.37
C VAL A 133 -3.27 -13.68 3.99
N ALA A 134 -3.33 -12.84 2.98
CA ALA A 134 -3.06 -13.18 1.60
C ALA A 134 -1.84 -12.40 1.07
N TYR A 135 -1.40 -12.73 -0.13
CA TYR A 135 -0.21 -12.13 -0.73
C TYR A 135 -0.53 -11.67 -2.15
N THR A 136 -0.04 -10.49 -2.50
CA THR A 136 -0.09 -10.00 -3.87
C THR A 136 0.79 -10.86 -4.77
N LYS A 137 0.70 -10.65 -6.09
CA LYS A 137 1.56 -11.34 -7.06
C LYS A 137 3.07 -11.10 -6.79
N ASN A 138 3.42 -9.94 -6.21
CA ASN A 138 4.79 -9.58 -5.85
C ASN A 138 5.20 -10.05 -4.44
N GLY A 139 4.29 -10.73 -3.73
CA GLY A 139 4.55 -11.28 -2.40
C GLY A 139 4.32 -10.30 -1.23
N ALA A 140 3.75 -9.13 -1.47
CA ALA A 140 3.39 -8.22 -0.41
C ALA A 140 2.19 -8.77 0.41
N PRO A 141 2.27 -8.80 1.76
CA PRO A 141 1.20 -9.32 2.58
C PRO A 141 0.04 -8.30 2.68
N TYR A 142 -1.20 -8.80 2.72
CA TYR A 142 -2.39 -8.01 3.00
C TYR A 142 -3.46 -8.86 3.71
N TYR A 143 -4.51 -8.23 4.24
CA TYR A 143 -5.65 -8.95 4.82
C TYR A 143 -6.79 -9.08 3.81
N GLU A 144 -7.34 -10.30 3.71
CA GLU A 144 -8.52 -10.57 2.87
C GLU A 144 -9.74 -9.75 3.28
N GLU A 145 -9.80 -9.33 4.54
CA GLU A 145 -10.89 -8.51 5.08
C GLU A 145 -10.84 -7.05 4.63
N ALA A 146 -9.73 -6.58 4.05
CA ALA A 146 -9.60 -5.20 3.61
C ALA A 146 -10.64 -4.81 2.55
N ASP A 147 -11.16 -3.59 2.65
CA ASP A 147 -12.06 -2.98 1.65
C ASP A 147 -11.31 -2.54 0.40
N ALA A 148 -10.06 -2.08 0.59
CA ALA A 148 -9.14 -1.78 -0.51
C ALA A 148 -7.69 -2.04 -0.08
N VAL A 149 -6.85 -2.42 -1.04
CA VAL A 149 -5.43 -2.74 -0.87
C VAL A 149 -4.63 -1.97 -1.90
N TYR A 150 -3.59 -1.28 -1.46
CA TYR A 150 -2.60 -0.60 -2.30
C TYR A 150 -1.24 -1.26 -2.06
N GLU A 151 -0.68 -1.89 -3.08
CA GLU A 151 0.67 -2.44 -3.05
C GLU A 151 1.67 -1.36 -3.46
N CYS A 152 2.76 -1.26 -2.72
CA CYS A 152 3.84 -0.32 -3.00
C CYS A 152 5.19 -1.03 -3.06
N GLU A 153 5.97 -0.80 -4.12
CA GLU A 153 7.38 -1.15 -4.16
C GLU A 153 8.18 -0.08 -3.41
N LEU A 154 8.90 -0.48 -2.38
CA LEU A 154 9.69 0.44 -1.56
C LEU A 154 10.85 1.01 -2.37
N MET A 155 10.88 2.32 -2.54
CA MET A 155 11.90 3.04 -3.33
C MET A 155 12.88 3.81 -2.45
N TYR A 156 12.44 4.28 -1.28
CA TYR A 156 13.25 5.09 -0.39
C TYR A 156 12.80 4.92 1.05
N GLY A 157 13.77 4.87 1.97
CA GLY A 157 13.53 4.88 3.41
C GLY A 157 14.62 5.67 4.12
N ALA A 158 14.24 6.60 5.00
CA ALA A 158 15.17 7.33 5.85
C ALA A 158 14.49 7.86 7.12
N PRO A 159 15.20 7.88 8.27
CA PRO A 159 14.70 8.53 9.47
C PRO A 159 14.64 10.05 9.29
N PHE A 160 13.74 10.72 10.01
CA PHE A 160 13.79 12.16 10.11
C PHE A 160 15.05 12.61 10.85
N ASP A 161 15.84 13.46 10.22
CA ASP A 161 16.95 14.14 10.88
C ASP A 161 16.41 15.34 11.70
N PRO A 162 16.57 15.35 13.04
CA PRO A 162 16.14 16.47 13.87
C PRO A 162 16.72 17.83 13.45
N LYS A 163 17.91 17.82 12.82
CA LYS A 163 18.54 19.05 12.28
C LYS A 163 17.76 19.63 11.10
N GLY A 164 16.93 18.83 10.45
CA GLY A 164 16.06 19.24 9.35
C GLY A 164 14.79 19.99 9.80
N PHE A 165 14.41 19.96 11.08
CA PHE A 165 13.21 20.62 11.58
C PHE A 165 13.35 22.15 11.59
N ARG A 166 12.44 22.84 10.89
CA ARG A 166 12.51 24.27 10.63
C ARG A 166 11.66 25.13 11.58
N ASN A 167 10.75 24.50 12.35
CA ASN A 167 9.91 25.20 13.33
C ASN A 167 9.72 24.34 14.60
N SER A 168 8.94 24.83 15.56
CA SER A 168 8.74 24.16 16.85
C SER A 168 7.82 22.94 16.75
N VAL A 169 6.85 22.89 15.83
CA VAL A 169 5.83 21.84 15.77
C VAL A 169 6.42 20.43 15.79
N PRO A 170 7.33 20.00 14.89
CA PRO A 170 7.91 18.68 14.98
C PRO A 170 8.85 18.52 16.17
N LYS A 171 9.54 19.57 16.62
CA LYS A 171 10.43 19.51 17.79
C LYS A 171 9.63 19.21 19.06
N ASP A 172 8.55 19.94 19.28
CA ASP A 172 7.67 19.79 20.43
C ASP A 172 6.97 18.42 20.42
N PHE A 173 6.51 17.98 19.23
CA PHE A 173 5.92 16.66 19.06
C PHE A 173 6.90 15.55 19.52
N TYR A 174 8.12 15.54 18.98
CA TYR A 174 9.09 14.47 19.27
C TYR A 174 9.67 14.56 20.68
N ALA A 175 9.65 15.72 21.33
CA ALA A 175 10.03 15.85 22.74
C ALA A 175 9.16 14.98 23.67
N HIS A 176 7.92 14.70 23.26
CA HIS A 176 6.94 13.98 24.10
C HIS A 176 6.48 12.64 23.50
N PHE A 177 6.85 12.31 22.27
CA PHE A 177 6.28 11.17 21.55
C PHE A 177 6.72 9.79 22.07
N GLY A 178 7.89 9.65 22.66
CA GLY A 178 8.36 8.42 23.32
C GLY A 178 8.69 7.22 22.42
N ALA A 179 8.18 7.16 21.16
CA ALA A 179 8.41 6.04 20.24
C ALA A 179 9.60 6.24 19.29
N GLY A 180 10.41 7.27 19.52
CA GLY A 180 11.54 7.64 18.65
C GLY A 180 11.09 8.48 17.44
N PHE A 181 12.01 8.81 16.57
CA PHE A 181 11.68 9.51 15.33
C PHE A 181 10.95 8.58 14.36
N HIS A 182 10.17 9.16 13.47
CA HIS A 182 9.64 8.40 12.34
C HIS A 182 10.69 8.29 11.25
N SER A 183 10.72 7.14 10.59
CA SER A 183 11.30 7.01 9.26
C SER A 183 10.22 7.27 8.23
N MET A 184 10.57 8.00 7.18
CA MET A 184 9.77 8.20 5.98
C MET A 184 10.08 7.08 5.00
N TYR A 185 9.05 6.42 4.50
CA TYR A 185 9.16 5.42 3.46
C TYR A 185 8.34 5.85 2.25
N ILE A 186 8.95 5.87 1.08
CA ILE A 186 8.32 6.22 -0.19
C ILE A 186 8.27 4.97 -1.05
N GLY A 187 7.09 4.57 -1.46
CA GLY A 187 6.87 3.45 -2.38
C GLY A 187 6.13 3.87 -3.63
N GLU A 188 6.48 3.26 -4.78
CA GLU A 188 5.69 3.34 -5.99
C GLU A 188 4.47 2.43 -5.86
N ALA A 189 3.29 2.96 -6.09
CA ALA A 189 2.06 2.17 -6.10
C ALA A 189 2.03 1.30 -7.37
N THR A 190 2.30 0.01 -7.19
CA THR A 190 2.40 -0.98 -8.28
C THR A 190 1.09 -1.71 -8.55
N GLY A 191 0.15 -1.64 -7.62
CA GLY A 191 -1.18 -2.23 -7.76
C GLY A 191 -2.16 -1.68 -6.75
N ALA A 192 -3.43 -1.71 -7.12
CA ALA A 192 -4.52 -1.35 -6.23
C ALA A 192 -5.76 -2.20 -6.53
N TRP A 193 -6.44 -2.64 -5.46
CA TRP A 193 -7.63 -3.49 -5.54
C TRP A 193 -8.67 -3.04 -4.52
N SER A 194 -9.93 -3.13 -4.86
CA SER A 194 -11.06 -2.91 -3.95
C SER A 194 -12.11 -3.99 -4.12
N LYS A 195 -12.90 -4.22 -3.09
CA LYS A 195 -14.12 -5.03 -3.14
C LYS A 195 -15.26 -4.26 -3.78
#